data_fa3db90e18eaf4549d29d0f186be6204
#
_entry.id   fa3db90e18eaf4549d29d0f186be6204
#
_cell.length_a   1.000
_cell.length_b   1.000
_cell.length_c   1.000
_cell.angle_alpha   90.00
_cell.angle_beta   90.00
_cell.angle_gamma   90.00
#
_symmetry.space_group_name_H-M   'P 1'
#
loop_
_entity.id
_entity.type
_entity.pdbx_description
1 polymer ?
#
loop_
_entity_poly.entity_id
_entity_poly.type
_entity_poly.pdbx_seq_one_letter_code
_entity_poly.pdbx_strand_id
1 'polypeptide(L)'
;MDAGRELLIMALEKFSIENLISMMKAGARMIPKYLKANEIPAFDEIRIQRLSTYGKPQEDFLYSVWHEFVNSKERENMLVGEVYFNNENEINERIRTSVNEFGIMDEDEKLSNAKLSHPFVTKLVKQKVNYLLGNPFTIKSDNNDSEFETILNDEYFNKAFRKIIKSRGKESINKGKSWLQVYYDKDGVLKFKSIPSEEIKAFWADNEHTELEAVLRVYLIKQYNENGMTETITIYEYYTKEGIWKYKEQGTGLVPYEEDDENGNPIQNPRAYITATEKVKADDGTEKENKLELNWGRIPFICFKYNDEELPLIKYIKQLVDDYDINTSDLSNQLQDIPKNITIVQNYSGADLAEFVQNVRKYRAVLVDGDGGVSNMATDDNSAAYETHLTRLRKDIFDFGNGVDTQSTDLGNASGQAIKFRFLDLDLDMSDMANEFNDAINNLLWFIKADIYARTGKDYEDKEINVVFNNDIVVNDSETIENLKNSVGIISKRTLVANHPYVDDIEDEMAQIEKETKEEQEQFMVQNGTGDNFGTGTQQKVTGKDNEDKEDN
;
A
#
# COMPACT_ATOMS: atom_id res chain seq x y z
N MET A 1 4.87 59.32 -1.21
CA MET A 1 5.40 58.51 -0.11
C MET A 1 4.39 58.21 1.00
N ASP A 2 3.21 58.87 1.02
CA ASP A 2 2.21 58.64 2.10
C ASP A 2 1.23 57.47 1.86
N ALA A 3 0.86 57.19 0.61
CA ALA A 3 -0.10 56.14 0.33
C ALA A 3 0.43 54.71 0.61
N GLY A 4 1.73 54.48 0.49
CA GLY A 4 2.35 53.21 0.85
C GLY A 4 2.46 52.94 2.34
N ARG A 5 2.53 54.04 3.11
CA ARG A 5 2.62 53.98 4.58
C ARG A 5 1.26 53.77 5.21
N GLU A 6 0.21 54.33 4.63
CA GLU A 6 -1.19 54.08 5.08
C GLU A 6 -1.63 52.64 4.75
N LEU A 7 -1.26 52.09 3.58
CA LEU A 7 -1.53 50.69 3.24
C LEU A 7 -0.79 49.72 4.17
N LEU A 8 0.45 50.04 4.56
CA LEU A 8 1.22 49.21 5.50
C LEU A 8 0.65 49.27 6.93
N ILE A 9 0.19 50.45 7.36
CA ILE A 9 -0.46 50.64 8.66
C ILE A 9 -1.84 49.95 8.68
N MET A 10 -2.63 50.03 7.62
CA MET A 10 -3.89 49.26 7.49
C MET A 10 -3.68 47.74 7.40
N ALA A 11 -2.55 47.27 6.86
CA ALA A 11 -2.20 45.86 6.88
C ALA A 11 -1.72 45.39 8.27
N LEU A 12 -1.03 46.26 9.02
CA LEU A 12 -0.57 45.98 10.38
C LEU A 12 -1.69 46.05 11.42
N GLU A 13 -2.69 46.90 11.22
CA GLU A 13 -3.88 46.97 12.10
C GLU A 13 -4.79 45.72 11.95
N LYS A 14 -4.72 45.00 10.83
CA LYS A 14 -5.40 43.70 10.67
C LYS A 14 -4.72 42.54 11.38
N PHE A 15 -3.49 42.70 11.82
CA PHE A 15 -2.73 41.71 12.58
C PHE A 15 -2.57 42.15 14.04
N SER A 16 -3.66 42.40 14.74
CA SER A 16 -3.59 42.51 16.19
C SER A 16 -3.31 41.14 16.80
N ILE A 17 -2.53 41.12 17.88
CA ILE A 17 -2.24 39.89 18.65
C ILE A 17 -3.56 39.21 19.09
N GLU A 18 -4.63 39.98 19.32
CA GLU A 18 -5.97 39.46 19.60
C GLU A 18 -6.58 38.72 18.41
N ASN A 19 -6.38 39.20 17.18
CA ASN A 19 -6.81 38.49 15.97
C ASN A 19 -6.00 37.19 15.75
N LEU A 20 -4.69 37.22 16.01
CA LEU A 20 -3.84 36.02 15.97
C LEU A 20 -4.28 35.00 17.03
N ILE A 21 -4.52 35.45 18.27
CA ILE A 21 -5.03 34.59 19.35
C ILE A 21 -6.44 34.09 19.04
N SER A 22 -7.28 34.89 18.38
CA SER A 22 -8.61 34.49 17.92
C SER A 22 -8.53 33.47 16.79
N MET A 23 -7.61 33.65 15.84
CA MET A 23 -7.36 32.68 14.78
C MET A 23 -6.75 31.38 15.32
N MET A 24 -5.82 31.46 16.27
CA MET A 24 -5.27 30.28 16.96
C MET A 24 -6.33 29.57 17.80
N LYS A 25 -7.21 30.31 18.49
CA LYS A 25 -8.35 29.74 19.20
C LYS A 25 -9.44 29.20 18.28
N ALA A 26 -9.63 29.78 17.10
CA ALA A 26 -10.52 29.27 16.06
C ALA A 26 -9.94 28.01 15.39
N GLY A 27 -8.62 27.99 15.15
CA GLY A 27 -7.90 26.79 14.67
C GLY A 27 -7.93 25.64 15.68
N ALA A 28 -7.77 25.95 16.98
CA ALA A 28 -7.90 24.95 18.06
C ALA A 28 -9.37 24.53 18.34
N ARG A 29 -10.35 25.24 17.77
CA ARG A 29 -11.78 24.94 17.86
C ARG A 29 -12.36 24.38 16.56
N MET A 30 -11.56 24.02 15.59
CA MET A 30 -11.99 23.09 14.55
C MET A 30 -12.01 21.65 15.12
N ILE A 31 -12.83 21.45 16.15
CA ILE A 31 -13.55 20.19 16.27
C ILE A 31 -14.27 20.06 14.95
N PRO A 32 -14.05 18.97 14.16
CA PRO A 32 -14.86 18.73 12.99
C PRO A 32 -16.30 18.94 13.43
N LYS A 33 -17.00 19.94 12.88
CA LYS A 33 -18.44 19.97 12.99
C LYS A 33 -18.85 18.62 12.48
N TYR A 34 -19.37 17.76 13.34
CA TYR A 34 -20.06 16.57 12.89
C TYR A 34 -21.19 17.10 12.02
N LEU A 35 -20.95 17.13 10.73
CA LEU A 35 -22.00 17.31 9.75
C LEU A 35 -22.98 16.20 10.07
N LYS A 36 -24.21 16.56 10.43
CA LYS A 36 -25.24 15.56 10.65
C LYS A 36 -25.31 14.75 9.37
N ALA A 37 -25.33 13.43 9.47
CA ALA A 37 -25.33 12.52 8.34
C ALA A 37 -26.37 12.88 7.26
N ASN A 38 -27.44 13.60 7.63
CA ASN A 38 -28.48 14.10 6.73
C ASN A 38 -28.11 15.39 5.94
N GLU A 39 -26.92 15.97 6.16
CA GLU A 39 -26.48 17.20 5.49
C GLU A 39 -25.35 16.95 4.46
N ILE A 40 -24.87 15.71 4.36
CA ILE A 40 -23.98 15.27 3.28
C ILE A 40 -24.86 14.47 2.31
N PRO A 41 -25.40 15.10 1.25
CA PRO A 41 -25.92 14.31 0.16
C PRO A 41 -24.76 13.51 -0.40
N ALA A 42 -24.98 12.27 -0.78
CA ALA A 42 -24.02 11.51 -1.56
C ALA A 42 -23.56 12.40 -2.71
N PHE A 43 -22.29 12.80 -2.67
CA PHE A 43 -21.78 13.91 -3.49
C PHE A 43 -21.92 13.60 -5.00
N ASP A 44 -21.91 12.31 -5.32
CA ASP A 44 -22.04 11.79 -6.66
C ASP A 44 -23.51 11.77 -7.14
N GLU A 45 -24.48 11.45 -6.29
CA GLU A 45 -25.91 11.53 -6.64
C GLU A 45 -26.37 12.95 -7.00
N ILE A 46 -25.93 13.96 -6.27
CA ILE A 46 -26.26 15.36 -6.58
C ILE A 46 -25.63 15.79 -7.91
N ARG A 47 -24.48 15.27 -8.28
CA ARG A 47 -23.80 15.65 -9.53
C ARG A 47 -24.44 15.00 -10.73
N ILE A 48 -24.79 13.72 -10.65
CA ILE A 48 -25.51 13.00 -11.71
C ILE A 48 -26.88 13.67 -11.93
N GLN A 49 -27.62 13.99 -10.87
CA GLN A 49 -28.88 14.73 -10.99
C GLN A 49 -28.68 16.15 -11.57
N ARG A 50 -27.62 16.87 -11.22
CA ARG A 50 -27.33 18.19 -11.80
C ARG A 50 -26.99 18.11 -13.28
N LEU A 51 -26.25 17.08 -13.72
CA LEU A 51 -25.99 16.86 -15.14
C LEU A 51 -27.27 16.65 -15.94
N SER A 52 -28.18 15.81 -15.44
CA SER A 52 -29.44 15.55 -16.11
C SER A 52 -30.40 16.75 -16.10
N THR A 53 -30.34 17.60 -15.05
CA THR A 53 -31.30 18.68 -14.83
C THR A 53 -30.87 20.01 -15.48
N TYR A 54 -29.57 20.27 -15.64
CA TYR A 54 -29.07 21.59 -16.10
C TYR A 54 -28.50 21.60 -17.53
N GLY A 55 -28.48 20.46 -18.24
CA GLY A 55 -28.05 20.39 -19.64
C GLY A 55 -26.64 20.95 -19.89
N LYS A 56 -25.77 20.93 -18.87
CA LYS A 56 -24.37 21.33 -19.05
C LYS A 56 -23.68 20.31 -19.95
N PRO A 57 -22.81 20.79 -20.88
CA PRO A 57 -21.95 19.90 -21.65
C PRO A 57 -21.17 18.95 -20.74
N GLN A 58 -20.97 17.71 -21.18
CA GLN A 58 -20.17 16.71 -20.47
C GLN A 58 -18.77 17.21 -20.16
N GLU A 59 -18.19 17.98 -21.06
CA GLU A 59 -16.87 18.59 -20.95
C GLU A 59 -16.74 19.50 -19.71
N ASP A 60 -17.71 20.37 -19.49
CA ASP A 60 -17.73 21.28 -18.34
C ASP A 60 -17.83 20.52 -17.00
N PHE A 61 -18.61 19.44 -17.01
CA PHE A 61 -18.74 18.56 -15.85
C PHE A 61 -17.41 17.88 -15.53
N LEU A 62 -16.80 17.21 -16.49
CA LEU A 62 -15.55 16.47 -16.31
C LEU A 62 -14.42 17.40 -15.85
N TYR A 63 -14.34 18.61 -16.46
CA TYR A 63 -13.39 19.61 -16.05
C TYR A 63 -13.58 20.02 -14.59
N SER A 64 -14.80 20.33 -14.18
CA SER A 64 -15.13 20.73 -12.81
C SER A 64 -14.82 19.65 -11.78
N VAL A 65 -15.24 18.41 -12.06
CA VAL A 65 -15.02 17.26 -11.17
C VAL A 65 -13.54 16.99 -10.98
N TRP A 66 -12.76 17.05 -12.05
CA TRP A 66 -11.33 16.84 -11.96
C TRP A 66 -10.64 17.91 -11.10
N HIS A 67 -10.96 19.19 -11.31
CA HIS A 67 -10.37 20.28 -10.54
C HIS A 67 -10.75 20.21 -9.06
N GLU A 68 -11.94 19.71 -8.74
CA GLU A 68 -12.33 19.46 -7.35
C GLU A 68 -11.56 18.28 -6.77
N PHE A 69 -11.40 17.18 -7.52
CA PHE A 69 -10.60 16.03 -7.08
C PHE A 69 -9.13 16.41 -6.87
N VAL A 70 -8.52 17.20 -7.75
CA VAL A 70 -7.14 17.68 -7.57
C VAL A 70 -6.93 18.39 -6.24
N ASN A 71 -7.93 19.16 -5.79
CA ASN A 71 -7.89 19.90 -4.53
C ASN A 71 -8.53 19.13 -3.35
N SER A 72 -8.90 17.87 -3.54
CA SER A 72 -9.54 17.07 -2.51
C SER A 72 -8.53 16.56 -1.49
N LYS A 73 -9.03 16.34 -0.25
CA LYS A 73 -8.24 15.70 0.80
C LYS A 73 -7.89 14.25 0.47
N GLU A 74 -8.72 13.58 -0.31
CA GLU A 74 -8.49 12.24 -0.81
C GLU A 74 -7.19 12.19 -1.62
N ARG A 75 -7.08 13.03 -2.66
CA ARG A 75 -5.89 13.07 -3.51
C ARG A 75 -4.65 13.57 -2.78
N GLU A 76 -4.79 14.54 -1.88
CA GLU A 76 -3.71 15.01 -1.02
C GLU A 76 -3.13 13.86 -0.19
N ASN A 77 -3.98 13.06 0.45
CA ASN A 77 -3.55 11.89 1.24
C ASN A 77 -2.82 10.84 0.37
N MET A 78 -3.26 10.62 -0.88
CA MET A 78 -2.58 9.71 -1.82
C MET A 78 -1.16 10.17 -2.10
N LEU A 79 -0.97 11.46 -2.40
CA LEU A 79 0.34 12.03 -2.71
C LEU A 79 1.25 12.04 -1.49
N VAL A 80 0.74 12.41 -0.31
CA VAL A 80 1.48 12.38 0.94
C VAL A 80 1.94 10.96 1.26
N GLY A 81 1.07 9.94 1.09
CA GLY A 81 1.45 8.54 1.31
C GLY A 81 2.63 8.10 0.45
N GLU A 82 2.68 8.52 -0.81
CA GLU A 82 3.79 8.21 -1.70
C GLU A 82 5.08 8.95 -1.35
N VAL A 83 4.98 10.23 -0.99
CA VAL A 83 6.12 11.06 -0.54
C VAL A 83 6.78 10.43 0.70
N TYR A 84 5.98 10.05 1.70
CA TYR A 84 6.50 9.40 2.91
C TYR A 84 7.01 7.97 2.67
N PHE A 85 6.41 7.25 1.73
CA PHE A 85 6.95 5.96 1.31
C PHE A 85 8.35 6.10 0.67
N ASN A 86 8.60 7.17 -0.06
CA ASN A 86 9.90 7.48 -0.66
C ASN A 86 10.90 8.09 0.34
N ASN A 87 10.50 8.26 1.60
CA ASN A 87 11.29 8.90 2.67
C ASN A 87 11.61 10.37 2.37
N GLU A 88 10.70 11.05 1.70
CA GLU A 88 10.73 12.48 1.43
C GLU A 88 9.83 13.23 2.42
N ASN A 89 10.01 12.95 3.73
CA ASN A 89 9.17 13.48 4.80
C ASN A 89 9.30 15.01 4.91
N GLU A 90 8.29 15.66 5.52
CA GLU A 90 8.24 17.13 5.70
C GLU A 90 9.49 17.71 6.38
N ILE A 91 10.19 16.93 7.20
CA ILE A 91 11.44 17.36 7.84
C ILE A 91 12.50 17.80 6.81
N ASN A 92 12.47 17.26 5.58
CA ASN A 92 13.40 17.62 4.52
C ASN A 92 13.26 19.07 4.07
N GLU A 93 12.06 19.65 4.22
CA GLU A 93 11.74 21.04 3.87
C GLU A 93 11.94 22.00 5.05
N ARG A 94 12.36 21.48 6.22
CA ARG A 94 12.52 22.29 7.43
C ARG A 94 13.54 23.39 7.25
N ILE A 95 13.13 24.62 7.60
CA ILE A 95 13.98 25.80 7.71
C ILE A 95 14.07 26.19 9.19
N ARG A 96 15.27 26.43 9.71
CA ARG A 96 15.47 26.99 11.04
C ARG A 96 15.50 28.50 10.95
N THR A 97 14.72 29.15 11.77
CA THR A 97 14.64 30.61 11.83
C THR A 97 15.13 31.10 13.19
N SER A 98 15.76 32.26 13.21
CA SER A 98 16.07 33.01 14.43
C SER A 98 15.56 34.45 14.31
N VAL A 99 15.43 35.13 15.45
CA VAL A 99 15.06 36.55 15.47
C VAL A 99 16.31 37.36 15.13
N ASN A 100 16.27 38.10 14.02
CA ASN A 100 17.37 38.96 13.61
C ASN A 100 17.47 40.24 14.47
N GLU A 101 18.44 41.10 14.23
CA GLU A 101 18.71 42.35 14.97
C GLU A 101 17.52 43.33 14.93
N PHE A 102 16.61 43.15 13.99
CA PHE A 102 15.39 43.98 13.84
C PHE A 102 14.14 43.36 14.49
N GLY A 103 14.28 42.23 15.19
CA GLY A 103 13.16 41.53 15.81
C GLY A 103 12.29 40.73 14.82
N ILE A 104 12.76 40.51 13.60
CA ILE A 104 12.06 39.77 12.54
C ILE A 104 12.59 38.34 12.51
N MET A 105 11.67 37.35 12.40
CA MET A 105 12.02 35.95 12.18
C MET A 105 12.60 35.80 10.77
N ASP A 106 13.83 35.33 10.66
CA ASP A 106 14.54 35.12 9.40
C ASP A 106 15.30 33.78 9.42
N GLU A 107 15.61 33.25 8.26
CA GLU A 107 16.41 32.03 8.16
C GLU A 107 17.81 32.26 8.73
N ASP A 108 18.25 31.35 9.60
CA ASP A 108 19.56 31.44 10.21
C ASP A 108 20.48 30.32 9.72
N GLU A 109 21.28 30.63 8.72
CA GLU A 109 22.27 29.73 8.13
C GLU A 109 23.37 29.30 9.10
N LYS A 110 23.53 29.98 10.25
CA LYS A 110 24.57 29.68 11.24
C LYS A 110 24.17 28.61 12.23
N LEU A 111 22.86 28.34 12.35
CA LEU A 111 22.34 27.28 13.20
C LEU A 111 22.44 25.92 12.49
N SER A 112 22.82 24.90 13.25
CA SER A 112 22.75 23.52 12.73
C SER A 112 21.32 23.18 12.31
N ASN A 113 21.14 22.65 11.11
CA ASN A 113 19.83 22.27 10.60
C ASN A 113 19.84 20.82 10.12
N ALA A 114 19.93 19.89 11.08
CA ALA A 114 19.79 18.47 10.79
C ALA A 114 18.37 18.18 10.30
N LYS A 115 18.28 17.38 9.25
CA LYS A 115 17.03 16.93 8.61
C LYS A 115 17.05 15.41 8.56
N LEU A 116 16.73 14.78 9.70
CA LEU A 116 16.79 13.33 9.86
C LEU A 116 15.42 12.74 9.54
N SER A 117 15.29 12.19 8.36
CA SER A 117 14.08 11.53 7.87
C SER A 117 14.16 10.02 8.13
N HIS A 118 13.12 9.44 8.72
CA HIS A 118 13.07 8.01 9.07
C HIS A 118 12.05 7.25 8.22
N PRO A 119 12.46 6.16 7.53
CA PRO A 119 11.61 5.44 6.58
C PRO A 119 10.61 4.48 7.26
N PHE A 120 9.86 4.96 8.26
CA PHE A 120 8.85 4.15 8.97
C PHE A 120 7.76 3.67 8.02
N VAL A 121 7.22 4.57 7.18
CA VAL A 121 6.17 4.24 6.22
C VAL A 121 6.67 3.19 5.23
N THR A 122 7.88 3.36 4.68
CA THR A 122 8.49 2.36 3.79
C THR A 122 8.59 1.00 4.45
N LYS A 123 9.01 0.95 5.74
CA LYS A 123 9.17 -0.29 6.50
C LYS A 123 7.82 -0.97 6.71
N LEU A 124 6.81 -0.23 7.19
CA LEU A 124 5.47 -0.74 7.45
C LEU A 124 4.79 -1.24 6.17
N VAL A 125 4.82 -0.45 5.09
CA VAL A 125 4.25 -0.85 3.79
C VAL A 125 4.92 -2.11 3.26
N LYS A 126 6.26 -2.20 3.31
CA LYS A 126 6.97 -3.42 2.89
C LYS A 126 6.62 -4.63 3.75
N GLN A 127 6.47 -4.44 5.06
CA GLN A 127 6.07 -5.50 5.98
C GLN A 127 4.68 -6.04 5.61
N LYS A 128 3.68 -5.17 5.49
CA LYS A 128 2.31 -5.50 5.12
C LYS A 128 2.20 -6.20 3.76
N VAL A 129 2.81 -5.61 2.72
CA VAL A 129 2.82 -6.19 1.37
C VAL A 129 3.46 -7.56 1.33
N ASN A 130 4.60 -7.74 2.03
CA ASN A 130 5.25 -9.05 2.04
C ASN A 130 4.51 -10.06 2.92
N TYR A 131 3.83 -9.62 3.96
CA TYR A 131 3.00 -10.48 4.79
C TYR A 131 1.84 -11.09 3.98
N LEU A 132 1.08 -10.27 3.24
CA LEU A 132 -0.09 -10.74 2.47
C LEU A 132 0.27 -11.28 1.08
N LEU A 133 1.17 -10.60 0.36
CA LEU A 133 1.46 -10.82 -1.06
C LEU A 133 2.91 -11.27 -1.31
N GLY A 134 3.60 -11.70 -0.27
CA GLY A 134 4.99 -12.21 -0.36
C GLY A 134 5.04 -13.57 -1.03
N ASN A 135 4.14 -14.46 -0.65
CA ASN A 135 3.99 -15.81 -1.18
C ASN A 135 2.95 -15.85 -2.31
N PRO A 136 3.03 -16.84 -3.19
CA PRO A 136 1.99 -17.09 -4.18
C PRO A 136 0.65 -17.40 -3.50
N PHE A 137 -0.40 -16.70 -3.90
CA PHE A 137 -1.76 -17.05 -3.50
C PHE A 137 -2.26 -18.27 -4.28
N THR A 138 -3.18 -19.02 -3.68
CA THR A 138 -3.81 -20.19 -4.29
C THR A 138 -5.22 -19.84 -4.71
N ILE A 139 -5.62 -20.24 -5.91
CA ILE A 139 -6.98 -20.09 -6.41
C ILE A 139 -7.67 -21.43 -6.29
N LYS A 140 -8.86 -21.43 -5.69
CA LYS A 140 -9.73 -22.58 -5.60
C LYS A 140 -11.08 -22.23 -6.18
N SER A 141 -11.59 -23.07 -7.08
CA SER A 141 -12.97 -22.98 -7.53
C SER A 141 -13.89 -23.69 -6.54
N ASP A 142 -15.13 -23.22 -6.39
CA ASP A 142 -16.09 -23.77 -5.44
C ASP A 142 -16.40 -25.25 -5.67
N ASN A 143 -16.27 -25.72 -6.91
CA ASN A 143 -16.55 -27.10 -7.28
C ASN A 143 -15.28 -27.94 -7.55
N ASN A 144 -14.08 -27.48 -7.17
CA ASN A 144 -12.79 -28.09 -7.49
C ASN A 144 -12.65 -28.41 -9.00
N ASP A 145 -13.03 -27.44 -9.86
CA ASP A 145 -12.90 -27.58 -11.32
C ASP A 145 -11.44 -27.41 -11.73
N SER A 146 -10.71 -28.51 -11.77
CA SER A 146 -9.27 -28.52 -12.04
C SER A 146 -8.91 -27.96 -13.42
N GLU A 147 -9.79 -28.07 -14.42
CA GLU A 147 -9.56 -27.50 -15.74
C GLU A 147 -9.61 -25.97 -15.69
N PHE A 148 -10.62 -25.42 -15.04
CA PHE A 148 -10.77 -23.98 -14.89
C PHE A 148 -9.63 -23.38 -14.04
N GLU A 149 -9.27 -24.02 -12.94
CA GLU A 149 -8.16 -23.61 -12.09
C GLU A 149 -6.83 -23.61 -12.85
N THR A 150 -6.58 -24.62 -13.71
CA THR A 150 -5.38 -24.69 -14.54
C THR A 150 -5.34 -23.53 -15.54
N ILE A 151 -6.43 -23.26 -16.26
CA ILE A 151 -6.53 -22.12 -17.19
C ILE A 151 -6.24 -20.81 -16.47
N LEU A 152 -6.85 -20.61 -15.29
CA LEU A 152 -6.65 -19.39 -14.51
C LEU A 152 -5.19 -19.20 -14.09
N ASN A 153 -4.53 -20.24 -13.57
CA ASN A 153 -3.16 -20.18 -13.08
C ASN A 153 -2.13 -20.02 -14.19
N ASP A 154 -2.30 -20.71 -15.30
CA ASP A 154 -1.30 -20.73 -16.39
C ASP A 154 -1.40 -19.50 -17.28
N GLU A 155 -2.62 -19.06 -17.63
CA GLU A 155 -2.81 -17.99 -18.59
C GLU A 155 -2.92 -16.62 -17.94
N TYR A 156 -3.67 -16.48 -16.82
CA TYR A 156 -4.00 -15.16 -16.25
C TYR A 156 -3.24 -14.85 -14.95
N PHE A 157 -3.29 -15.73 -13.95
CA PHE A 157 -2.70 -15.50 -12.64
C PHE A 157 -1.24 -15.98 -12.52
N ASN A 158 -0.53 -15.89 -13.62
CA ASN A 158 0.85 -16.27 -13.75
C ASN A 158 1.81 -15.35 -12.96
N LYS A 159 3.11 -15.65 -13.05
CA LYS A 159 4.16 -14.89 -12.34
C LYS A 159 4.13 -13.37 -12.64
N ALA A 160 3.77 -12.97 -13.87
CA ALA A 160 3.67 -11.56 -14.23
C ALA A 160 2.50 -10.87 -13.51
N PHE A 161 1.35 -11.52 -13.44
CA PHE A 161 0.19 -11.02 -12.71
C PHE A 161 0.48 -10.89 -11.20
N ARG A 162 1.14 -11.88 -10.60
CA ARG A 162 1.54 -11.82 -9.17
C ARG A 162 2.40 -10.58 -8.87
N LYS A 163 3.30 -10.21 -9.79
CA LYS A 163 4.08 -8.98 -9.68
C LYS A 163 3.20 -7.73 -9.74
N ILE A 164 2.18 -7.72 -10.61
CA ILE A 164 1.21 -6.62 -10.72
C ILE A 164 0.43 -6.50 -9.39
N ILE A 165 -0.13 -7.58 -8.87
CA ILE A 165 -0.90 -7.58 -7.61
C ILE A 165 -0.05 -7.09 -6.44
N LYS A 166 1.19 -7.54 -6.33
CA LYS A 166 2.11 -7.03 -5.30
C LYS A 166 2.35 -5.51 -5.42
N SER A 167 2.43 -5.00 -6.64
CA SER A 167 2.51 -3.55 -6.89
C SER A 167 1.20 -2.83 -6.51
N ARG A 168 0.04 -3.45 -6.81
CA ARG A 168 -1.26 -2.91 -6.40
C ARG A 168 -1.38 -2.85 -4.88
N GLY A 169 -0.97 -3.91 -4.17
CA GLY A 169 -0.96 -3.93 -2.71
C GLY A 169 -0.11 -2.81 -2.11
N LYS A 170 1.08 -2.57 -2.66
CA LYS A 170 1.92 -1.44 -2.25
C LYS A 170 1.21 -0.10 -2.44
N GLU A 171 0.61 0.11 -3.61
CA GLU A 171 -0.07 1.36 -3.92
C GLU A 171 -1.35 1.53 -3.09
N SER A 172 -2.12 0.47 -2.85
CA SER A 172 -3.31 0.51 -2.00
C SER A 172 -2.99 0.96 -0.58
N ILE A 173 -1.94 0.44 0.03
CA ILE A 173 -1.52 0.85 1.39
C ILE A 173 -1.04 2.31 1.40
N ASN A 174 -0.33 2.76 0.36
CA ASN A 174 0.17 4.13 0.28
C ASN A 174 -0.93 5.15 -0.05
N LYS A 175 -1.94 4.78 -0.84
CA LYS A 175 -2.92 5.70 -1.42
C LYS A 175 -4.38 5.40 -1.01
N GLY A 176 -4.61 4.36 -0.18
CA GLY A 176 -5.93 3.88 0.23
C GLY A 176 -6.54 2.89 -0.75
N LYS A 177 -6.28 3.07 -2.04
CA LYS A 177 -6.73 2.19 -3.12
C LYS A 177 -5.77 2.21 -4.30
N SER A 178 -5.91 1.23 -5.20
CA SER A 178 -5.12 1.15 -6.43
C SER A 178 -5.94 0.59 -7.58
N TRP A 179 -5.54 0.89 -8.81
CA TRP A 179 -6.35 0.62 -9.99
C TRP A 179 -5.65 -0.27 -11.00
N LEU A 180 -6.41 -1.18 -11.57
CA LEU A 180 -6.03 -2.05 -12.66
C LEU A 180 -7.01 -1.87 -13.82
N GLN A 181 -6.51 -1.50 -14.99
CA GLN A 181 -7.29 -1.44 -16.22
C GLN A 181 -7.17 -2.75 -16.99
N VAL A 182 -8.30 -3.26 -17.44
CA VAL A 182 -8.39 -4.44 -18.32
C VAL A 182 -8.53 -3.96 -19.77
N TYR A 183 -7.73 -4.50 -20.68
CA TYR A 183 -7.78 -4.13 -22.10
C TYR A 183 -7.26 -5.26 -22.98
N TYR A 184 -7.60 -5.23 -24.27
CA TYR A 184 -6.97 -6.08 -25.26
C TYR A 184 -5.80 -5.36 -25.91
N ASP A 185 -4.68 -6.06 -26.06
CA ASP A 185 -3.56 -5.56 -26.84
C ASP A 185 -3.81 -5.68 -28.36
N LYS A 186 -2.85 -5.24 -29.18
CA LYS A 186 -2.94 -5.30 -30.65
C LYS A 186 -3.07 -6.70 -31.22
N ASP A 187 -2.63 -7.69 -30.45
CA ASP A 187 -2.67 -9.12 -30.83
C ASP A 187 -3.97 -9.79 -30.34
N GLY A 188 -4.89 -9.03 -29.74
CA GLY A 188 -6.16 -9.54 -29.20
C GLY A 188 -5.99 -10.34 -27.91
N VAL A 189 -4.90 -10.14 -27.17
CA VAL A 189 -4.66 -10.80 -25.89
C VAL A 189 -5.12 -9.90 -24.76
N LEU A 190 -5.89 -10.46 -23.82
CA LEU A 190 -6.33 -9.75 -22.63
C LEU A 190 -5.13 -9.39 -21.73
N LYS A 191 -4.99 -8.12 -21.41
CA LYS A 191 -3.89 -7.57 -20.61
C LYS A 191 -4.40 -6.72 -19.46
N PHE A 192 -3.53 -6.54 -18.48
CA PHE A 192 -3.78 -5.76 -17.28
C PHE A 192 -2.76 -4.63 -17.16
N LYS A 193 -3.24 -3.41 -17.01
CA LYS A 193 -2.41 -2.22 -16.89
C LYS A 193 -2.66 -1.54 -15.55
N SER A 194 -1.59 -1.31 -14.80
CA SER A 194 -1.63 -0.51 -13.58
C SER A 194 -1.81 0.97 -13.90
N ILE A 195 -2.77 1.62 -13.27
CA ILE A 195 -3.02 3.06 -13.41
C ILE A 195 -2.78 3.71 -12.05
N PRO A 196 -2.02 4.83 -11.98
CA PRO A 196 -1.82 5.58 -10.74
C PRO A 196 -3.15 6.09 -10.18
N SER A 197 -3.36 5.93 -8.87
CA SER A 197 -4.65 6.26 -8.25
C SER A 197 -4.96 7.74 -8.27
N GLU A 198 -3.95 8.60 -8.20
CA GLU A 198 -4.07 10.06 -8.29
C GLU A 198 -4.46 10.57 -9.67
N GLU A 199 -4.44 9.70 -10.71
CA GLU A 199 -4.93 10.00 -12.06
C GLU A 199 -6.42 9.65 -12.23
N ILE A 200 -7.06 8.99 -11.24
CA ILE A 200 -8.40 8.42 -11.39
C ILE A 200 -9.40 9.08 -10.43
N LYS A 201 -10.51 9.55 -10.98
CA LYS A 201 -11.74 9.82 -10.24
C LYS A 201 -12.80 8.81 -10.67
N ALA A 202 -13.17 7.93 -9.74
CA ALA A 202 -14.23 6.94 -9.96
C ALA A 202 -15.61 7.53 -9.65
N PHE A 203 -16.61 7.05 -10.37
CA PHE A 203 -18.04 7.29 -10.12
C PHE A 203 -18.66 5.93 -9.81
N TRP A 204 -19.25 5.83 -8.63
CA TRP A 204 -19.83 4.60 -8.13
C TRP A 204 -21.35 4.63 -8.28
N ALA A 205 -21.93 3.47 -8.58
CA ALA A 205 -23.37 3.31 -8.63
C ALA A 205 -24.00 3.11 -7.25
N ASP A 206 -23.19 2.74 -6.25
CA ASP A 206 -23.57 2.44 -4.88
C ASP A 206 -22.65 3.14 -3.86
N ASN A 207 -23.10 3.20 -2.60
CA ASN A 207 -22.35 3.83 -1.52
C ASN A 207 -21.22 2.93 -0.96
N GLU A 208 -21.31 1.63 -1.18
CA GLU A 208 -20.34 0.63 -0.76
C GLU A 208 -19.15 0.53 -1.72
N HIS A 209 -19.19 1.27 -2.83
CA HIS A 209 -18.17 1.28 -3.86
C HIS A 209 -17.91 -0.12 -4.46
N THR A 210 -18.99 -0.84 -4.78
CA THR A 210 -18.91 -2.18 -5.35
C THR A 210 -19.10 -2.19 -6.88
N GLU A 211 -19.93 -1.30 -7.43
CA GLU A 211 -20.18 -1.19 -8.87
C GLU A 211 -19.76 0.17 -9.43
N LEU A 212 -18.90 0.15 -10.46
CA LEU A 212 -18.48 1.34 -11.18
C LEU A 212 -19.53 1.75 -12.22
N GLU A 213 -19.98 3.00 -12.15
CA GLU A 213 -20.81 3.63 -13.17
C GLU A 213 -19.96 4.25 -14.28
N ALA A 214 -18.88 4.94 -13.90
CA ALA A 214 -17.93 5.52 -14.83
C ALA A 214 -16.56 5.73 -14.17
N VAL A 215 -15.53 5.98 -14.97
CA VAL A 215 -14.19 6.35 -14.50
C VAL A 215 -13.66 7.51 -15.32
N LEU A 216 -13.22 8.56 -14.65
CA LEU A 216 -12.46 9.64 -15.26
C LEU A 216 -10.98 9.45 -14.94
N ARG A 217 -10.16 9.30 -15.98
CA ARG A 217 -8.71 9.28 -15.88
C ARG A 217 -8.13 10.54 -16.49
N VAL A 218 -7.23 11.22 -15.75
CA VAL A 218 -6.55 12.41 -16.25
C VAL A 218 -5.04 12.26 -16.07
N TYR A 219 -4.29 12.47 -17.16
CA TYR A 219 -2.84 12.32 -17.16
C TYR A 219 -2.18 13.28 -18.16
N LEU A 220 -0.88 13.46 -18.02
CA LEU A 220 -0.07 14.33 -18.85
C LEU A 220 0.65 13.53 -19.92
N ILE A 221 0.63 14.03 -21.16
CA ILE A 221 1.48 13.55 -22.24
C ILE A 221 2.41 14.66 -22.71
N LYS A 222 3.61 14.28 -23.15
CA LYS A 222 4.54 15.18 -23.82
C LYS A 222 4.53 14.85 -25.31
N GLN A 223 4.26 15.85 -26.12
CA GLN A 223 4.33 15.73 -27.57
C GLN A 223 5.22 16.83 -28.15
N TYR A 224 5.71 16.63 -29.37
CA TYR A 224 6.42 17.65 -30.10
C TYR A 224 5.41 18.42 -30.97
N ASN A 225 5.39 19.74 -30.84
CA ASN A 225 4.59 20.60 -31.72
C ASN A 225 5.26 20.74 -33.11
N GLU A 226 4.57 21.40 -34.05
CA GLU A 226 5.05 21.63 -35.43
C GLU A 226 6.41 22.34 -35.48
N ASN A 227 6.77 23.10 -34.45
CA ASN A 227 8.05 23.80 -34.32
C ASN A 227 9.16 22.94 -33.68
N GLY A 228 8.91 21.66 -33.39
CA GLY A 228 9.86 20.77 -32.74
C GLY A 228 10.08 21.04 -31.25
N MET A 229 9.23 21.87 -30.62
CA MET A 229 9.29 22.12 -29.17
C MET A 229 8.39 21.14 -28.44
N THR A 230 8.83 20.72 -27.25
CA THR A 230 8.04 19.84 -26.37
C THR A 230 6.88 20.63 -25.75
N GLU A 231 5.68 20.15 -25.97
CA GLU A 231 4.45 20.63 -25.34
C GLU A 231 3.89 19.56 -24.40
N THR A 232 3.44 19.96 -23.22
CA THR A 232 2.74 19.07 -22.28
C THR A 232 1.25 19.31 -22.39
N ILE A 233 0.49 18.25 -22.64
CA ILE A 233 -0.95 18.27 -22.81
C ILE A 233 -1.60 17.42 -21.73
N THR A 234 -2.66 17.95 -21.11
CA THR A 234 -3.51 17.20 -20.17
C THR A 234 -4.59 16.47 -20.97
N ILE A 235 -4.62 15.14 -20.82
CA ILE A 235 -5.60 14.27 -21.47
C ILE A 235 -6.62 13.81 -20.43
N TYR A 236 -7.89 13.87 -20.79
CA TYR A 236 -9.03 13.37 -20.04
C TYR A 236 -9.63 12.19 -20.78
N GLU A 237 -9.66 11.02 -20.15
CA GLU A 237 -10.32 9.82 -20.65
C GLU A 237 -11.49 9.48 -19.74
N TYR A 238 -12.70 9.59 -20.25
CA TYR A 238 -13.91 9.26 -19.52
C TYR A 238 -14.49 7.95 -20.03
N TYR A 239 -14.44 6.95 -19.15
CA TYR A 239 -14.85 5.58 -19.42
C TYR A 239 -16.28 5.37 -18.93
N THR A 240 -17.17 5.00 -19.86
CA THR A 240 -18.60 4.72 -19.61
C THR A 240 -18.98 3.37 -20.20
N LYS A 241 -20.19 2.87 -19.92
CA LYS A 241 -20.70 1.64 -20.57
C LYS A 241 -20.83 1.77 -22.10
N GLU A 242 -20.89 3.00 -22.62
CA GLU A 242 -21.01 3.30 -24.04
C GLU A 242 -19.65 3.33 -24.77
N GLY A 243 -18.54 3.51 -24.03
CA GLY A 243 -17.19 3.60 -24.58
C GLY A 243 -16.35 4.64 -23.87
N ILE A 244 -15.25 5.03 -24.54
CA ILE A 244 -14.23 5.94 -24.01
C ILE A 244 -14.37 7.29 -24.69
N TRP A 245 -14.64 8.33 -23.92
CA TRP A 245 -14.62 9.72 -24.37
C TRP A 245 -13.24 10.31 -24.09
N LYS A 246 -12.55 10.80 -25.12
CA LYS A 246 -11.21 11.35 -24.97
C LYS A 246 -11.19 12.84 -25.33
N TYR A 247 -10.68 13.63 -24.37
CA TYR A 247 -10.58 15.08 -24.48
C TYR A 247 -9.18 15.55 -24.13
N LYS A 248 -8.84 16.75 -24.59
CA LYS A 248 -7.68 17.50 -24.11
C LYS A 248 -8.11 18.80 -23.46
N GLU A 249 -7.33 19.23 -22.49
CA GLU A 249 -7.52 20.53 -21.87
C GLU A 249 -7.09 21.65 -22.79
N GLN A 250 -7.94 22.66 -22.95
CA GLN A 250 -7.64 23.86 -23.72
C GLN A 250 -8.22 25.09 -22.99
N GLY A 251 -7.34 25.93 -22.45
CA GLY A 251 -7.73 27.09 -21.66
C GLY A 251 -8.42 26.65 -20.36
N THR A 252 -9.69 27.04 -20.17
CA THR A 252 -10.51 26.69 -19.01
C THR A 252 -11.58 25.66 -19.31
N GLY A 253 -11.39 24.81 -20.31
CA GLY A 253 -12.36 23.80 -20.70
C GLY A 253 -11.73 22.63 -21.42
N LEU A 254 -12.56 21.70 -21.86
CA LEU A 254 -12.16 20.51 -22.59
C LEU A 254 -12.62 20.59 -24.03
N VAL A 255 -11.80 20.11 -24.96
CA VAL A 255 -12.13 19.90 -26.36
C VAL A 255 -11.87 18.42 -26.72
N PRO A 256 -12.63 17.85 -27.69
CA PRO A 256 -12.34 16.49 -28.15
C PRO A 256 -10.87 16.36 -28.58
N TYR A 257 -10.25 15.25 -28.18
CA TYR A 257 -8.89 14.96 -28.60
C TYR A 257 -8.91 14.28 -29.97
N GLU A 258 -8.46 15.02 -30.98
CA GLU A 258 -8.37 14.53 -32.35
C GLU A 258 -7.21 13.56 -32.48
N GLU A 259 -7.50 12.37 -32.94
CA GLU A 259 -6.55 11.28 -33.18
C GLU A 259 -7.04 10.49 -34.39
N ASP A 260 -6.15 10.13 -35.27
CA ASP A 260 -6.48 9.33 -36.44
C ASP A 260 -6.21 7.84 -36.19
N ASP A 261 -7.01 7.01 -36.85
CA ASP A 261 -6.75 5.58 -36.90
C ASP A 261 -5.54 5.22 -37.78
N GLU A 262 -5.15 3.97 -37.87
CA GLU A 262 -4.01 3.49 -38.68
C GLU A 262 -4.18 3.82 -40.17
N ASN A 263 -5.39 4.15 -40.64
CA ASN A 263 -5.72 4.49 -42.00
C ASN A 263 -5.84 6.03 -42.22
N GLY A 264 -5.59 6.84 -41.19
CA GLY A 264 -5.70 8.30 -41.23
C GLY A 264 -7.15 8.81 -41.15
N ASN A 265 -8.10 8.03 -40.65
CA ASN A 265 -9.45 8.50 -40.42
C ASN A 265 -9.59 8.99 -38.96
N PRO A 266 -10.32 10.13 -38.76
CA PRO A 266 -10.50 10.65 -37.40
C PRO A 266 -11.32 9.68 -36.53
N ILE A 267 -10.79 9.35 -35.36
CA ILE A 267 -11.47 8.54 -34.36
C ILE A 267 -12.46 9.42 -33.61
N GLN A 268 -13.75 9.08 -33.67
CA GLN A 268 -14.81 9.83 -33.01
C GLN A 268 -15.04 9.38 -31.57
N ASN A 269 -15.53 10.28 -30.74
CA ASN A 269 -16.01 9.97 -29.40
C ASN A 269 -17.49 9.50 -29.43
N PRO A 270 -17.91 8.51 -28.62
CA PRO A 270 -17.07 7.64 -27.81
C PRO A 270 -16.32 6.60 -28.64
N ARG A 271 -15.14 6.18 -28.18
CA ARG A 271 -14.33 5.12 -28.80
C ARG A 271 -14.73 3.78 -28.18
N ALA A 272 -14.82 2.74 -28.98
CA ALA A 272 -15.07 1.40 -28.48
C ALA A 272 -13.90 0.89 -27.61
N TYR A 273 -14.19 0.05 -26.64
CA TYR A 273 -13.17 -0.61 -25.82
C TYR A 273 -12.38 -1.65 -26.61
N ILE A 274 -13.05 -2.32 -27.55
CA ILE A 274 -12.51 -3.43 -28.34
C ILE A 274 -12.78 -3.11 -29.80
N THR A 275 -11.72 -3.09 -30.61
CA THR A 275 -11.83 -2.98 -32.06
C THR A 275 -11.30 -4.27 -32.67
N ALA A 276 -12.13 -4.99 -33.38
CA ALA A 276 -11.78 -6.20 -34.10
C ALA A 276 -11.97 -5.98 -35.61
N THR A 277 -11.16 -6.59 -36.43
CA THR A 277 -11.28 -6.57 -37.88
C THR A 277 -11.69 -7.95 -38.37
N GLU A 278 -12.87 -8.06 -38.97
CA GLU A 278 -13.38 -9.27 -39.58
C GLU A 278 -13.20 -9.20 -41.10
N LYS A 279 -12.62 -10.25 -41.69
CA LYS A 279 -12.54 -10.37 -43.13
C LYS A 279 -13.79 -11.04 -43.66
N VAL A 280 -14.68 -10.27 -44.28
CA VAL A 280 -15.91 -10.74 -44.90
C VAL A 280 -15.72 -10.83 -46.40
N LYS A 281 -16.06 -12.01 -46.99
CA LYS A 281 -16.10 -12.15 -48.43
C LYS A 281 -17.35 -11.48 -48.97
N ALA A 282 -17.18 -10.46 -49.82
CA ALA A 282 -18.26 -9.85 -50.56
C ALA A 282 -18.81 -10.81 -51.64
N ASP A 283 -20.03 -10.58 -52.13
CA ASP A 283 -20.69 -11.41 -53.16
C ASP A 283 -19.89 -11.47 -54.47
N ASP A 284 -18.98 -10.53 -54.70
CA ASP A 284 -18.08 -10.44 -55.87
C ASP A 284 -16.77 -11.22 -55.69
N GLY A 285 -16.61 -11.93 -54.54
CA GLY A 285 -15.39 -12.71 -54.19
C GLY A 285 -14.25 -11.87 -53.65
N THR A 286 -14.38 -10.54 -53.48
CA THR A 286 -13.39 -9.68 -52.85
C THR A 286 -13.47 -9.82 -51.33
N GLU A 287 -12.32 -9.83 -50.67
CA GLU A 287 -12.27 -9.75 -49.21
C GLU A 287 -12.39 -8.28 -48.78
N LYS A 288 -13.43 -7.97 -48.01
CA LYS A 288 -13.60 -6.66 -47.35
C LYS A 288 -13.32 -6.83 -45.86
N GLU A 289 -12.54 -5.91 -45.35
CA GLU A 289 -12.34 -5.81 -43.89
C GLU A 289 -13.48 -5.02 -43.28
N ASN A 290 -14.23 -5.66 -42.39
CA ASN A 290 -15.29 -5.03 -41.62
C ASN A 290 -14.77 -4.78 -40.20
N LYS A 291 -14.80 -3.51 -39.78
CA LYS A 291 -14.37 -3.10 -38.43
C LYS A 291 -15.55 -3.30 -37.48
N LEU A 292 -15.36 -4.16 -36.52
CA LEU A 292 -16.32 -4.40 -35.42
C LEU A 292 -15.87 -3.59 -34.21
N GLU A 293 -16.77 -2.79 -33.66
CA GLU A 293 -16.57 -1.99 -32.46
C GLU A 293 -17.45 -2.55 -31.35
N LEU A 294 -16.82 -3.05 -30.29
CA LEU A 294 -17.49 -3.73 -29.19
C LEU A 294 -17.17 -3.03 -27.87
N ASN A 295 -18.14 -3.03 -26.97
CA ASN A 295 -18.00 -2.48 -25.64
C ASN A 295 -18.21 -3.57 -24.57
N TRP A 296 -17.50 -3.42 -23.45
CA TRP A 296 -17.77 -4.24 -22.27
C TRP A 296 -19.13 -3.87 -21.68
N GLY A 297 -19.83 -4.84 -21.10
CA GLY A 297 -21.04 -4.57 -20.29
C GLY A 297 -20.73 -3.90 -18.94
N ARG A 298 -19.44 -3.80 -18.57
CA ARG A 298 -18.94 -3.20 -17.34
C ARG A 298 -17.78 -2.27 -17.65
N ILE A 299 -17.47 -1.37 -16.71
CA ILE A 299 -16.29 -0.48 -16.83
C ILE A 299 -15.02 -1.32 -16.59
N PRO A 300 -14.04 -1.32 -17.53
CA PRO A 300 -12.88 -2.21 -17.45
C PRO A 300 -11.79 -1.70 -16.50
N PHE A 301 -12.20 -1.34 -15.28
CA PHE A 301 -11.33 -0.93 -14.18
C PHE A 301 -11.65 -1.75 -12.94
N ILE A 302 -10.61 -2.19 -12.25
CA ILE A 302 -10.72 -2.92 -11.01
C ILE A 302 -10.06 -2.10 -9.91
N CYS A 303 -10.81 -1.83 -8.84
CA CYS A 303 -10.34 -1.15 -7.65
C CYS A 303 -9.85 -2.18 -6.63
N PHE A 304 -8.60 -2.04 -6.20
CA PHE A 304 -8.02 -2.80 -5.09
C PHE A 304 -7.89 -1.87 -3.89
N LYS A 305 -8.77 -2.01 -2.92
CA LYS A 305 -8.79 -1.17 -1.71
C LYS A 305 -7.82 -1.71 -0.66
N TYR A 306 -7.29 -0.82 0.18
CA TYR A 306 -6.51 -1.21 1.35
C TYR A 306 -7.42 -1.60 2.52
N ASN A 307 -8.49 -0.83 2.70
CA ASN A 307 -9.54 -1.01 3.70
C ASN A 307 -10.87 -0.50 3.13
N ASP A 308 -11.98 -0.78 3.80
CA ASP A 308 -13.31 -0.36 3.39
C ASP A 308 -13.45 1.17 3.30
N GLU A 309 -12.76 1.92 4.19
CA GLU A 309 -12.78 3.38 4.20
C GLU A 309 -11.91 4.03 3.09
N GLU A 310 -11.17 3.24 2.32
CA GLU A 310 -10.23 3.70 1.26
C GLU A 310 -9.17 4.69 1.78
N LEU A 311 -8.78 4.56 3.07
CA LEU A 311 -7.81 5.45 3.72
C LEU A 311 -6.39 4.88 3.67
N PRO A 312 -5.38 5.67 3.30
CA PRO A 312 -4.00 5.22 3.28
C PRO A 312 -3.38 5.14 4.68
N LEU A 313 -2.40 4.27 4.85
CA LEU A 313 -1.65 4.08 6.10
C LEU A 313 -1.14 5.39 6.71
N ILE A 314 -0.65 6.29 5.88
CA ILE A 314 -0.07 7.57 6.32
C ILE A 314 -1.07 8.42 7.12
N LYS A 315 -2.36 8.27 6.87
CA LYS A 315 -3.42 8.99 7.57
C LYS A 315 -3.40 8.78 9.08
N TYR A 316 -2.99 7.61 9.52
CA TYR A 316 -2.98 7.20 10.93
C TYR A 316 -1.68 7.56 11.65
N ILE A 317 -0.55 7.60 10.93
CA ILE A 317 0.77 7.70 11.57
C ILE A 317 1.58 8.96 11.19
N LYS A 318 1.10 9.79 10.25
CA LYS A 318 1.85 10.96 9.76
C LYS A 318 2.39 11.84 10.89
N GLN A 319 1.50 12.25 11.81
CA GLN A 319 1.88 13.16 12.90
C GLN A 319 2.93 12.56 13.84
N LEU A 320 2.88 11.24 14.06
CA LEU A 320 3.84 10.53 14.89
C LEU A 320 5.22 10.46 14.22
N VAL A 321 5.23 10.22 12.91
CA VAL A 321 6.48 10.19 12.11
C VAL A 321 7.10 11.58 12.07
N ASP A 322 6.29 12.62 11.84
CA ASP A 322 6.76 14.01 11.82
C ASP A 322 7.37 14.41 13.16
N ASP A 323 6.70 14.09 14.27
CA ASP A 323 7.20 14.38 15.61
C ASP A 323 8.49 13.61 15.92
N TYR A 324 8.58 12.35 15.48
CA TYR A 324 9.81 11.56 15.60
C TYR A 324 10.98 12.20 14.85
N ASP A 325 10.76 12.61 13.60
CA ASP A 325 11.77 13.21 12.73
C ASP A 325 12.21 14.58 13.28
N ILE A 326 11.27 15.41 13.76
CA ILE A 326 11.55 16.70 14.38
C ILE A 326 12.39 16.54 15.65
N ASN A 327 11.97 15.69 16.57
CA ASN A 327 12.68 15.50 17.83
C ASN A 327 14.07 14.91 17.65
N THR A 328 14.24 13.95 16.73
CA THR A 328 15.54 13.38 16.41
C THR A 328 16.47 14.43 15.79
N SER A 329 15.93 15.27 14.90
CA SER A 329 16.68 16.36 14.27
C SER A 329 17.05 17.44 15.28
N ASP A 330 16.14 17.77 16.22
CA ASP A 330 16.39 18.75 17.27
C ASP A 330 17.44 18.26 18.27
N LEU A 331 17.39 16.99 18.66
CA LEU A 331 18.45 16.39 19.48
C LEU A 331 19.81 16.47 18.77
N SER A 332 19.87 16.15 17.46
CA SER A 332 21.08 16.28 16.67
C SER A 332 21.59 17.72 16.60
N ASN A 333 20.69 18.68 16.42
CA ASN A 333 21.03 20.10 16.42
C ASN A 333 21.56 20.57 17.79
N GLN A 334 20.90 20.17 18.89
CA GLN A 334 21.38 20.48 20.24
C GLN A 334 22.78 19.95 20.49
N LEU A 335 23.07 18.72 20.11
CA LEU A 335 24.40 18.12 20.27
C LEU A 335 25.48 18.85 19.46
N GLN A 336 25.10 19.53 18.36
CA GLN A 336 25.99 20.32 17.52
C GLN A 336 26.14 21.76 18.00
N ASP A 337 25.04 22.41 18.37
CA ASP A 337 24.98 23.84 18.66
C ASP A 337 25.32 24.16 20.13
N ILE A 338 24.97 23.27 21.08
CA ILE A 338 25.18 23.52 22.50
C ILE A 338 26.63 23.18 22.87
N PRO A 339 27.42 24.15 23.32
CA PRO A 339 28.74 23.87 23.86
C PRO A 339 28.59 23.00 25.12
N LYS A 340 29.37 21.95 25.22
CA LYS A 340 29.39 21.03 26.37
C LYS A 340 29.57 21.76 27.70
N ASN A 341 30.23 22.92 27.69
CA ASN A 341 30.45 23.76 28.85
C ASN A 341 30.38 25.24 28.45
N ILE A 342 29.63 26.02 29.17
CA ILE A 342 29.66 27.47 29.08
C ILE A 342 30.75 27.94 30.04
N THR A 343 31.81 28.54 29.49
CA THR A 343 32.89 29.08 30.30
C THR A 343 32.50 30.48 30.76
N ILE A 344 32.36 30.67 32.06
CA ILE A 344 32.10 31.95 32.69
C ILE A 344 33.46 32.54 33.09
N VAL A 345 33.77 33.70 32.54
CA VAL A 345 35.03 34.41 32.80
C VAL A 345 34.72 35.67 33.54
N GLN A 346 35.30 35.86 34.72
CA GLN A 346 35.16 37.06 35.54
C GLN A 346 36.53 37.74 35.64
N ASN A 347 36.53 39.07 35.46
CA ASN A 347 37.73 39.92 35.60
C ASN A 347 38.93 39.36 34.79
N TYR A 348 38.73 39.10 33.50
CA TYR A 348 39.80 38.70 32.60
C TYR A 348 40.66 39.89 32.23
N SER A 349 42.00 39.74 32.35
CA SER A 349 42.98 40.82 32.09
C SER A 349 43.35 40.98 30.60
N GLY A 350 42.72 40.22 29.69
CA GLY A 350 42.94 40.32 28.24
C GLY A 350 41.97 41.28 27.54
N ALA A 351 42.18 41.51 26.23
CA ALA A 351 41.44 42.51 25.49
C ALA A 351 40.01 42.09 25.15
N ASP A 352 39.77 40.79 24.81
CA ASP A 352 38.48 40.28 24.41
C ASP A 352 38.34 38.75 24.58
N LEU A 353 37.17 38.23 24.28
CA LEU A 353 36.87 36.78 24.34
C LEU A 353 37.64 35.96 23.28
N ALA A 354 38.00 36.55 22.14
CA ALA A 354 38.75 35.85 21.11
C ALA A 354 40.18 35.58 21.58
N GLU A 355 40.82 36.56 22.25
CA GLU A 355 42.14 36.41 22.91
C GLU A 355 42.08 35.36 24.02
N PHE A 356 41.02 35.37 24.84
CA PHE A 356 40.77 34.33 25.86
C PHE A 356 40.76 32.93 25.25
N VAL A 357 39.99 32.71 24.19
CA VAL A 357 39.90 31.42 23.52
C VAL A 357 41.25 30.99 22.93
N GLN A 358 42.00 31.93 22.34
CA GLN A 358 43.35 31.66 21.83
C GLN A 358 44.31 31.26 22.95
N ASN A 359 44.30 31.96 24.08
CA ASN A 359 45.15 31.68 25.22
C ASN A 359 44.83 30.32 25.85
N VAL A 360 43.54 29.96 25.99
CA VAL A 360 43.11 28.63 26.43
C VAL A 360 43.61 27.54 25.48
N ARG A 361 43.49 27.75 24.17
CA ARG A 361 43.94 26.76 23.15
C ARG A 361 45.47 26.61 23.14
N LYS A 362 46.19 27.72 23.22
CA LYS A 362 47.65 27.72 23.04
C LYS A 362 48.39 27.38 24.32
N TYR A 363 48.00 28.00 25.45
CA TYR A 363 48.71 27.89 26.72
C TYR A 363 48.00 27.00 27.74
N ARG A 364 46.73 26.65 27.48
CA ARG A 364 45.86 25.92 28.41
C ARG A 364 45.73 26.63 29.79
N ALA A 365 45.99 27.92 29.82
CA ALA A 365 45.93 28.78 30.99
C ALA A 365 45.48 30.19 30.60
N VAL A 366 44.85 30.89 31.51
CA VAL A 366 44.47 32.30 31.38
C VAL A 366 44.82 33.05 32.67
N LEU A 367 45.16 34.32 32.54
CA LEU A 367 45.36 35.22 33.66
C LEU A 367 44.07 35.96 33.95
N VAL A 368 43.67 36.03 35.23
CA VAL A 368 42.54 36.78 35.72
C VAL A 368 43.02 37.78 36.79
N ASP A 369 42.38 38.95 36.85
CA ASP A 369 42.76 40.03 37.80
C ASP A 369 41.98 39.90 39.11
N GLY A 370 42.67 40.19 40.24
CA GLY A 370 42.06 40.27 41.56
C GLY A 370 41.27 39.02 41.95
N ASP A 371 39.99 39.23 42.29
CA ASP A 371 39.06 38.15 42.64
C ASP A 371 38.41 37.48 41.40
N GLY A 372 39.03 37.62 40.24
CA GLY A 372 38.59 37.02 38.98
C GLY A 372 38.66 35.49 38.99
N GLY A 373 37.87 34.87 38.15
CA GLY A 373 37.84 33.42 38.03
C GLY A 373 37.32 32.92 36.69
N VAL A 374 37.66 31.69 36.39
CA VAL A 374 37.07 30.95 35.26
C VAL A 374 36.33 29.76 35.85
N SER A 375 35.03 29.69 35.58
CA SER A 375 34.22 28.55 35.95
C SER A 375 33.50 28.00 34.74
N ASN A 376 33.24 26.73 34.75
CA ASN A 376 32.44 26.08 33.72
C ASN A 376 31.09 25.74 34.27
N MET A 377 30.04 26.19 33.59
CA MET A 377 28.69 25.77 33.84
C MET A 377 28.37 24.62 32.85
N ALA A 378 28.14 23.44 33.38
CA ALA A 378 27.64 22.34 32.56
C ALA A 378 26.22 22.67 32.12
N THR A 379 25.94 22.53 30.86
CA THR A 379 24.55 22.57 30.34
C THR A 379 23.89 21.24 30.66
N ASP A 380 22.70 21.29 31.26
CA ASP A 380 21.90 20.07 31.50
C ASP A 380 21.60 19.41 30.17
N ASP A 381 21.95 18.14 30.07
CA ASP A 381 21.67 17.29 28.92
C ASP A 381 20.31 16.61 29.10
N ASN A 382 19.32 17.08 28.37
CA ASN A 382 17.97 16.48 28.35
C ASN A 382 17.87 15.22 27.46
N SER A 383 18.99 14.63 27.06
CA SER A 383 19.03 13.49 26.12
C SER A 383 18.17 12.30 26.58
N ALA A 384 18.13 12.01 27.88
CA ALA A 384 17.31 10.95 28.44
C ALA A 384 15.81 11.16 28.25
N ALA A 385 15.33 12.42 28.29
CA ALA A 385 13.93 12.76 28.02
C ALA A 385 13.60 12.54 26.53
N TYR A 386 14.50 12.98 25.64
CA TYR A 386 14.37 12.72 24.21
C TYR A 386 14.35 11.22 23.89
N GLU A 387 15.27 10.45 24.44
CA GLU A 387 15.30 8.98 24.22
C GLU A 387 14.03 8.30 24.69
N THR A 388 13.50 8.69 25.84
CA THR A 388 12.23 8.15 26.37
C THR A 388 11.06 8.50 25.43
N HIS A 389 11.00 9.74 24.95
CA HIS A 389 9.97 10.20 24.03
C HIS A 389 10.07 9.51 22.68
N LEU A 390 11.27 9.43 22.08
CA LEU A 390 11.51 8.75 20.81
C LEU A 390 11.19 7.25 20.90
N THR A 391 11.51 6.62 22.02
CA THR A 391 11.15 5.20 22.24
C THR A 391 9.63 5.00 22.26
N ARG A 392 8.89 5.92 22.91
CA ARG A 392 7.44 5.90 22.92
C ARG A 392 6.86 6.16 21.53
N LEU A 393 7.30 7.20 20.83
CA LEU A 393 6.86 7.51 19.48
C LEU A 393 7.09 6.34 18.52
N ARG A 394 8.27 5.72 18.61
CA ARG A 394 8.57 4.53 17.81
C ARG A 394 7.55 3.43 18.07
N LYS A 395 7.24 3.15 19.34
CA LYS A 395 6.23 2.17 19.70
C LYS A 395 4.86 2.55 19.13
N ASP A 396 4.42 3.79 19.35
CA ASP A 396 3.12 4.28 18.90
C ASP A 396 3.01 4.24 17.35
N ILE A 397 4.11 4.51 16.61
CA ILE A 397 4.14 4.39 15.13
C ILE A 397 3.88 2.95 14.68
N PHE A 398 4.48 1.95 15.35
CA PHE A 398 4.23 0.55 15.00
C PHE A 398 2.86 0.08 15.46
N ASP A 399 2.42 0.47 16.66
CA ASP A 399 1.11 0.08 17.21
C ASP A 399 -0.03 0.67 16.35
N PHE A 400 -0.03 1.98 16.07
CA PHE A 400 -1.08 2.62 15.24
C PHE A 400 -0.92 2.38 13.73
N GLY A 401 0.27 1.98 13.30
CA GLY A 401 0.52 1.52 11.93
C GLY A 401 0.20 0.04 11.73
N ASN A 402 -0.35 -0.66 12.72
CA ASN A 402 -0.62 -2.10 12.70
C ASN A 402 0.58 -2.90 12.17
N GLY A 403 1.78 -2.61 12.71
CA GLY A 403 3.01 -3.24 12.29
C GLY A 403 3.77 -3.89 13.44
N VAL A 404 4.78 -4.68 13.12
CA VAL A 404 5.61 -5.36 14.13
C VAL A 404 6.99 -4.73 14.17
N ASP A 405 7.38 -4.19 15.34
CA ASP A 405 8.76 -3.76 15.55
C ASP A 405 9.68 -4.94 15.87
N THR A 406 10.38 -5.42 14.86
CA THR A 406 11.31 -6.55 14.96
C THR A 406 12.57 -6.24 15.77
N GLN A 407 12.80 -4.98 16.16
CA GLN A 407 13.95 -4.59 16.99
C GLN A 407 13.62 -4.58 18.50
N SER A 408 12.36 -4.81 18.88
CA SER A 408 12.02 -4.95 20.28
C SER A 408 12.73 -6.18 20.87
N THR A 409 13.45 -5.98 21.98
CA THR A 409 14.36 -6.96 22.62
C THR A 409 13.69 -8.25 23.12
N ASP A 410 12.36 -8.26 23.16
CA ASP A 410 11.58 -9.36 23.74
C ASP A 410 11.28 -10.53 22.77
N LEU A 411 11.72 -10.44 21.50
CA LEU A 411 11.46 -11.49 20.50
C LEU A 411 12.35 -12.73 20.66
N GLY A 412 13.52 -12.59 21.26
CA GLY A 412 14.54 -13.65 21.28
C GLY A 412 14.17 -14.92 22.07
N ASN A 413 13.24 -14.83 23.04
CA ASN A 413 12.82 -15.95 23.89
C ASN A 413 11.28 -16.09 23.96
N ALA A 414 10.54 -15.49 23.03
CA ALA A 414 9.08 -15.58 23.04
C ALA A 414 8.60 -16.93 22.52
N SER A 415 7.59 -17.51 23.18
CA SER A 415 6.91 -18.72 22.67
C SER A 415 6.21 -18.42 21.34
N GLY A 416 5.95 -19.44 20.51
CA GLY A 416 5.23 -19.28 19.27
C GLY A 416 3.87 -18.59 19.42
N GLN A 417 3.17 -18.84 20.54
CA GLN A 417 1.93 -18.13 20.87
C GLN A 417 2.16 -16.65 21.15
N ALA A 418 3.21 -16.29 21.88
CA ALA A 418 3.54 -14.89 22.15
C ALA A 418 3.92 -14.14 20.86
N ILE A 419 4.60 -14.81 19.92
CA ILE A 419 4.89 -14.27 18.59
C ILE A 419 3.58 -14.03 17.83
N LYS A 420 2.65 -14.99 17.79
CA LYS A 420 1.34 -14.83 17.14
C LYS A 420 0.55 -13.64 17.71
N PHE A 421 0.54 -13.45 19.03
CA PHE A 421 -0.11 -12.29 19.63
C PHE A 421 0.50 -10.96 19.20
N ARG A 422 1.79 -10.89 18.94
CA ARG A 422 2.45 -9.67 18.45
C ARG A 422 2.14 -9.37 16.99
N PHE A 423 1.81 -10.39 16.21
CA PHE A 423 1.41 -10.24 14.82
C PHE A 423 -0.09 -10.05 14.65
N LEU A 424 -0.88 -10.08 15.75
CA LEU A 424 -2.34 -10.06 15.69
C LEU A 424 -2.88 -8.80 14.97
N ASP A 425 -2.37 -7.62 15.32
CA ASP A 425 -2.83 -6.37 14.73
C ASP A 425 -2.49 -6.31 13.24
N LEU A 426 -1.30 -6.78 12.86
CA LEU A 426 -0.90 -6.91 11.46
C LEU A 426 -1.78 -7.93 10.72
N ASP A 427 -2.10 -9.05 11.35
CA ASP A 427 -2.93 -10.12 10.77
C ASP A 427 -4.36 -9.63 10.53
N LEU A 428 -4.95 -8.92 11.49
CA LEU A 428 -6.28 -8.33 11.35
C LEU A 428 -6.34 -7.31 10.23
N ASP A 429 -5.39 -6.36 10.19
CA ASP A 429 -5.30 -5.34 9.15
C ASP A 429 -5.09 -5.96 7.74
N MET A 430 -4.28 -7.01 7.66
CA MET A 430 -4.04 -7.70 6.40
C MET A 430 -5.19 -8.63 6.00
N SER A 431 -5.98 -9.11 6.95
CA SER A 431 -7.20 -9.86 6.66
C SER A 431 -8.27 -8.97 6.03
N ASP A 432 -8.41 -7.74 6.50
CA ASP A 432 -9.31 -6.75 5.88
C ASP A 432 -8.89 -6.46 4.43
N MET A 433 -7.59 -6.20 4.22
CA MET A 433 -7.06 -6.02 2.87
C MET A 433 -7.22 -7.26 1.99
N ALA A 434 -7.10 -8.48 2.55
CA ALA A 434 -7.28 -9.73 1.82
C ALA A 434 -8.71 -9.89 1.31
N ASN A 435 -9.71 -9.49 2.13
CA ASN A 435 -11.12 -9.51 1.73
C ASN A 435 -11.37 -8.54 0.55
N GLU A 436 -10.89 -7.29 0.65
CA GLU A 436 -11.00 -6.31 -0.43
C GLU A 436 -10.32 -6.78 -1.73
N PHE A 437 -9.16 -7.43 -1.61
CA PHE A 437 -8.44 -7.99 -2.76
C PHE A 437 -9.15 -9.20 -3.36
N ASN A 438 -9.79 -10.03 -2.55
CA ASN A 438 -10.60 -11.14 -3.04
C ASN A 438 -11.79 -10.63 -3.86
N ASP A 439 -12.49 -9.62 -3.39
CA ASP A 439 -13.59 -8.99 -4.12
C ASP A 439 -13.11 -8.34 -5.43
N ALA A 440 -11.99 -7.64 -5.40
CA ALA A 440 -11.37 -7.07 -6.59
C ALA A 440 -10.99 -8.16 -7.62
N ILE A 441 -10.41 -9.29 -7.18
CA ILE A 441 -10.07 -10.39 -8.08
C ILE A 441 -11.34 -11.06 -8.64
N ASN A 442 -12.42 -11.17 -7.87
CA ASN A 442 -13.69 -11.66 -8.37
C ASN A 442 -14.31 -10.72 -9.42
N ASN A 443 -14.18 -9.40 -9.25
CA ASN A 443 -14.57 -8.43 -10.27
C ASN A 443 -13.71 -8.56 -11.54
N LEU A 444 -12.41 -8.82 -11.41
CA LEU A 444 -11.51 -9.09 -12.52
C LEU A 444 -11.89 -10.40 -13.25
N LEU A 445 -12.30 -11.41 -12.50
CA LEU A 445 -12.68 -12.72 -13.02
C LEU A 445 -13.82 -12.63 -14.04
N TRP A 446 -14.74 -11.67 -13.90
CA TRP A 446 -15.78 -11.47 -14.89
C TRP A 446 -15.23 -11.20 -16.31
N PHE A 447 -14.18 -10.36 -16.42
CA PHE A 447 -13.53 -10.08 -17.71
C PHE A 447 -12.73 -11.29 -18.23
N ILE A 448 -12.10 -12.04 -17.34
CA ILE A 448 -11.36 -13.26 -17.68
C ILE A 448 -12.32 -14.32 -18.22
N LYS A 449 -13.47 -14.55 -17.57
CA LYS A 449 -14.51 -15.48 -18.04
C LYS A 449 -15.03 -15.10 -19.42
N ALA A 450 -15.28 -13.80 -19.65
CA ALA A 450 -15.71 -13.30 -20.95
C ALA A 450 -14.65 -13.56 -22.04
N ASP A 451 -13.36 -13.40 -21.73
CA ASP A 451 -12.27 -13.70 -22.66
C ASP A 451 -12.16 -15.21 -22.94
N ILE A 452 -12.25 -16.06 -21.91
CA ILE A 452 -12.24 -17.52 -22.08
C ILE A 452 -13.42 -17.95 -22.97
N TYR A 453 -14.62 -17.42 -22.71
CA TYR A 453 -15.79 -17.71 -23.54
C TYR A 453 -15.59 -17.30 -25.00
N ALA A 454 -15.08 -16.08 -25.23
CA ALA A 454 -14.83 -15.57 -26.58
C ALA A 454 -13.81 -16.42 -27.37
N ARG A 455 -12.77 -16.94 -26.70
CA ARG A 455 -11.71 -17.73 -27.34
C ARG A 455 -12.05 -19.21 -27.48
N THR A 456 -12.72 -19.81 -26.51
CA THR A 456 -12.87 -21.27 -26.41
C THR A 456 -14.31 -21.74 -26.56
N GLY A 457 -15.30 -20.85 -26.42
CA GLY A 457 -16.73 -21.18 -26.34
C GLY A 457 -17.14 -21.87 -25.03
N LYS A 458 -16.23 -22.02 -24.05
CA LYS A 458 -16.53 -22.61 -22.73
C LYS A 458 -17.07 -21.53 -21.82
N ASP A 459 -18.21 -21.82 -21.23
CA ASP A 459 -18.89 -20.92 -20.31
C ASP A 459 -18.57 -21.29 -18.86
N TYR A 460 -18.04 -20.32 -18.12
CA TYR A 460 -17.74 -20.42 -16.69
C TYR A 460 -18.48 -19.36 -15.88
N GLU A 461 -19.61 -18.82 -16.39
CA GLU A 461 -20.32 -17.70 -15.75
C GLU A 461 -20.70 -18.02 -14.29
N ASP A 462 -21.19 -19.24 -14.04
CA ASP A 462 -21.64 -19.69 -12.71
C ASP A 462 -20.50 -20.14 -11.78
N LYS A 463 -19.26 -20.07 -12.21
CA LYS A 463 -18.11 -20.50 -11.39
C LYS A 463 -17.59 -19.35 -10.54
N GLU A 464 -17.54 -19.56 -9.25
CA GLU A 464 -16.89 -18.64 -8.30
C GLU A 464 -15.51 -19.16 -7.92
N ILE A 465 -14.63 -18.26 -7.55
CA ILE A 465 -13.32 -18.60 -7.04
C ILE A 465 -13.12 -17.99 -5.64
N ASN A 466 -12.36 -18.70 -4.84
CA ASN A 466 -11.82 -18.19 -3.58
C ASN A 466 -10.31 -18.06 -3.70
N VAL A 467 -9.80 -16.88 -3.41
CA VAL A 467 -8.37 -16.60 -3.40
C VAL A 467 -7.85 -16.76 -1.98
N VAL A 468 -6.98 -17.73 -1.79
CA VAL A 468 -6.35 -17.98 -0.49
C VAL A 468 -4.96 -17.36 -0.50
N PHE A 469 -4.80 -16.32 0.31
CA PHE A 469 -3.49 -15.70 0.54
C PHE A 469 -2.72 -16.50 1.59
N ASN A 470 -1.49 -16.90 1.25
CA ASN A 470 -0.65 -17.71 2.13
C ASN A 470 0.18 -16.80 3.04
N ASN A 471 -0.33 -16.54 4.25
CA ASN A 471 0.34 -15.71 5.25
C ASN A 471 1.28 -16.60 6.08
N ASP A 472 2.57 -16.58 5.77
CA ASP A 472 3.56 -17.27 6.61
C ASP A 472 4.01 -16.33 7.74
N ILE A 473 3.41 -16.48 8.91
CA ILE A 473 4.01 -15.97 10.14
C ILE A 473 5.25 -16.84 10.39
N VAL A 474 6.39 -16.20 10.66
CA VAL A 474 7.59 -16.91 11.15
C VAL A 474 7.24 -17.57 12.48
N VAL A 475 6.73 -18.80 12.41
CA VAL A 475 6.43 -19.63 13.56
C VAL A 475 7.74 -20.35 13.92
N ASN A 476 7.94 -20.61 15.20
CA ASN A 476 9.04 -21.46 15.65
C ASN A 476 8.85 -22.87 15.03
N ASP A 477 9.60 -23.17 13.98
CA ASP A 477 9.51 -24.42 13.23
C ASP A 477 9.56 -25.64 14.15
N SER A 478 10.39 -25.58 15.19
CA SER A 478 10.50 -26.67 16.19
C SER A 478 9.20 -26.91 16.93
N GLU A 479 8.46 -25.87 17.33
CA GLU A 479 7.16 -25.97 18.00
C GLU A 479 6.08 -26.49 17.04
N THR A 480 6.11 -26.04 15.79
CA THR A 480 5.20 -26.52 14.74
C THR A 480 5.41 -28.01 14.47
N ILE A 481 6.66 -28.44 14.32
CA ILE A 481 7.01 -29.87 14.12
C ILE A 481 6.57 -30.71 15.33
N GLU A 482 6.75 -30.23 16.56
CA GLU A 482 6.32 -30.94 17.75
C GLU A 482 4.79 -31.06 17.83
N ASN A 483 4.06 -30.00 17.51
CA ASN A 483 2.60 -30.00 17.43
C ASN A 483 2.07 -30.95 16.35
N LEU A 484 2.71 -30.96 15.16
CA LEU A 484 2.38 -31.90 14.09
C LEU A 484 2.65 -33.35 14.51
N LYS A 485 3.77 -33.61 15.17
CA LYS A 485 4.10 -34.94 15.71
C LYS A 485 3.05 -35.41 16.73
N ASN A 486 2.60 -34.51 17.60
CA ASN A 486 1.56 -34.80 18.59
C ASN A 486 0.17 -34.99 17.99
N SER A 487 -0.03 -34.52 16.75
CA SER A 487 -1.28 -34.60 15.98
C SER A 487 -1.35 -35.86 15.09
N VAL A 488 -0.29 -36.67 15.05
CA VAL A 488 -0.26 -37.92 14.28
C VAL A 488 -1.34 -38.86 14.81
N GLY A 489 -2.21 -39.36 13.91
CA GLY A 489 -3.34 -40.21 14.23
C GLY A 489 -4.63 -39.49 14.65
N ILE A 490 -4.59 -38.16 14.83
CA ILE A 490 -5.76 -37.31 15.09
C ILE A 490 -6.27 -36.65 13.82
N ILE A 491 -5.36 -36.17 12.99
CA ILE A 491 -5.67 -35.52 11.71
C ILE A 491 -5.10 -36.33 10.54
N SER A 492 -5.57 -36.04 9.31
CA SER A 492 -5.13 -36.77 8.12
C SER A 492 -3.63 -36.56 7.83
N LYS A 493 -2.97 -37.58 7.22
CA LYS A 493 -1.57 -37.50 6.79
C LYS A 493 -1.34 -36.31 5.85
N ARG A 494 -2.28 -36.05 4.93
CA ARG A 494 -2.23 -34.92 4.01
C ARG A 494 -2.21 -33.58 4.77
N THR A 495 -3.02 -33.43 5.81
CA THR A 495 -3.03 -32.22 6.64
C THR A 495 -1.72 -32.03 7.42
N LEU A 496 -1.11 -33.12 7.90
CA LEU A 496 0.19 -33.07 8.57
C LEU A 496 1.28 -32.60 7.61
N VAL A 497 1.32 -33.17 6.40
CA VAL A 497 2.28 -32.79 5.35
C VAL A 497 2.06 -31.34 4.90
N ALA A 498 0.82 -30.92 4.70
CA ALA A 498 0.46 -29.57 4.27
C ALA A 498 0.87 -28.46 5.25
N ASN A 499 1.00 -28.79 6.53
CA ASN A 499 1.38 -27.83 7.59
C ASN A 499 2.83 -28.01 8.06
N HIS A 500 3.61 -28.87 7.39
CA HIS A 500 4.99 -29.08 7.80
C HIS A 500 5.91 -28.00 7.22
N PRO A 501 6.73 -27.29 8.06
CA PRO A 501 7.51 -26.11 7.63
C PRO A 501 8.51 -26.34 6.49
N TYR A 502 8.89 -27.60 6.24
CA TYR A 502 9.89 -27.98 5.23
C TYR A 502 9.29 -28.61 3.96
N VAL A 503 7.96 -28.54 3.79
CA VAL A 503 7.28 -29.09 2.63
C VAL A 503 6.82 -27.96 1.73
N ASP A 504 7.44 -27.80 0.57
CA ASP A 504 7.10 -26.77 -0.41
C ASP A 504 5.96 -27.22 -1.34
N ASP A 505 5.93 -28.51 -1.72
CA ASP A 505 4.89 -29.10 -2.56
C ASP A 505 4.26 -30.32 -1.88
N ILE A 506 2.96 -30.20 -1.58
CA ILE A 506 2.21 -31.23 -0.85
C ILE A 506 2.03 -32.49 -1.70
N GLU A 507 1.79 -32.35 -3.02
CA GLU A 507 1.51 -33.48 -3.89
C GLU A 507 2.79 -34.29 -4.16
N ASP A 508 3.91 -33.61 -4.38
CA ASP A 508 5.21 -34.26 -4.55
C ASP A 508 5.63 -35.00 -3.28
N GLU A 509 5.46 -34.37 -2.10
CA GLU A 509 5.80 -35.00 -0.83
C GLU A 509 4.88 -36.20 -0.52
N MET A 510 3.57 -36.10 -0.81
CA MET A 510 2.63 -37.21 -0.64
C MET A 510 2.97 -38.38 -1.58
N ALA A 511 3.35 -38.08 -2.84
CA ALA A 511 3.79 -39.11 -3.81
C ALA A 511 5.09 -39.80 -3.35
N GLN A 512 6.04 -39.03 -2.80
CA GLN A 512 7.27 -39.56 -2.24
C GLN A 512 7.00 -40.48 -1.03
N ILE A 513 6.12 -40.06 -0.10
CA ILE A 513 5.72 -40.86 1.05
C ILE A 513 5.01 -42.16 0.62
N GLU A 514 4.16 -42.13 -0.41
CA GLU A 514 3.54 -43.34 -0.94
C GLU A 514 4.57 -44.31 -1.54
N LYS A 515 5.54 -43.78 -2.25
CA LYS A 515 6.63 -44.58 -2.84
C LYS A 515 7.48 -45.26 -1.77
N GLU A 516 7.91 -44.49 -0.76
CA GLU A 516 8.67 -45.01 0.39
C GLU A 516 7.89 -46.10 1.15
N THR A 517 6.59 -45.87 1.40
CA THR A 517 5.73 -46.85 2.05
C THR A 517 5.60 -48.16 1.26
N LYS A 518 5.53 -48.08 -0.06
CA LYS A 518 5.52 -49.27 -0.94
C LYS A 518 6.85 -50.01 -0.91
N GLU A 519 7.96 -49.29 -0.99
CA GLU A 519 9.31 -49.84 -0.90
C GLU A 519 9.57 -50.55 0.43
N GLU A 520 9.12 -49.96 1.55
CA GLU A 520 9.19 -50.57 2.87
C GLU A 520 8.34 -51.85 2.97
N GLN A 521 7.12 -51.84 2.41
CA GLN A 521 6.25 -53.02 2.38
C GLN A 521 6.86 -54.15 1.53
N GLU A 522 7.48 -53.85 0.38
CA GLU A 522 8.16 -54.82 -0.45
C GLU A 522 9.39 -55.39 0.25
N GLN A 523 10.20 -54.57 0.93
CA GLN A 523 11.34 -55.02 1.72
C GLN A 523 10.91 -55.94 2.88
N PHE A 524 9.81 -55.60 3.56
CA PHE A 524 9.24 -56.40 4.65
C PHE A 524 8.73 -57.76 4.11
N MET A 525 8.11 -57.80 2.95
CA MET A 525 7.69 -59.07 2.29
C MET A 525 8.88 -59.92 1.87
N VAL A 526 9.96 -59.32 1.35
CA VAL A 526 11.18 -60.02 0.96
C VAL A 526 11.90 -60.58 2.19
N GLN A 527 11.95 -59.86 3.31
CA GLN A 527 12.56 -60.37 4.55
C GLN A 527 11.78 -61.49 5.23
N ASN A 528 10.43 -61.47 5.10
CA ASN A 528 9.58 -62.51 5.69
C ASN A 528 9.23 -63.65 4.73
N GLY A 529 9.63 -63.53 3.44
CA GLY A 529 9.39 -64.54 2.38
C GLY A 529 10.45 -65.60 2.22
N THR A 530 11.51 -65.60 3.05
CA THR A 530 12.57 -66.67 3.02
C THR A 530 12.43 -67.66 4.19
N GLY A 531 11.23 -68.13 4.45
CA GLY A 531 11.00 -69.10 5.48
C GLY A 531 9.75 -69.96 5.24
N ASP A 532 9.70 -70.71 4.13
CA ASP A 532 8.83 -71.88 4.06
C ASP A 532 9.35 -72.91 3.09
N ASN A 533 10.00 -73.89 3.69
CA ASN A 533 9.97 -75.26 3.22
C ASN A 533 10.09 -76.17 4.45
N PHE A 534 8.98 -76.74 4.91
CA PHE A 534 8.90 -78.12 5.39
C PHE A 534 7.55 -78.44 6.02
N GLY A 535 6.84 -79.42 5.46
CA GLY A 535 6.21 -80.46 6.26
C GLY A 535 4.70 -80.44 6.34
N THR A 536 4.09 -81.19 5.48
CA THR A 536 2.81 -81.88 5.63
C THR A 536 2.54 -82.41 7.05
N GLY A 537 1.32 -82.19 7.61
CA GLY A 537 0.83 -83.10 8.61
C GLY A 537 -0.23 -82.56 9.55
N THR A 538 -1.49 -83.00 9.29
CA THR A 538 -2.49 -83.37 10.31
C THR A 538 -3.36 -82.29 10.97
N GLN A 539 -4.62 -82.38 10.59
CA GLN A 539 -5.76 -81.82 11.27
C GLN A 539 -5.86 -82.27 12.70
N GLN A 540 -6.06 -81.38 13.64
CA GLN A 540 -6.79 -81.71 14.87
C GLN A 540 -7.67 -80.54 15.30
N LYS A 541 -8.94 -80.87 15.31
CA LYS A 541 -10.09 -80.13 15.80
C LYS A 541 -10.12 -80.25 17.34
N VAL A 542 -10.07 -79.17 18.05
CA VAL A 542 -10.49 -79.19 19.46
C VAL A 542 -11.38 -77.97 19.76
N THR A 543 -12.53 -78.36 20.20
CA THR A 543 -13.68 -77.66 20.71
C THR A 543 -13.36 -76.75 21.91
N GLY A 544 -14.22 -75.76 22.06
CA GLY A 544 -14.19 -74.73 23.08
C GLY A 544 -14.28 -75.16 24.54
N LYS A 545 -14.02 -74.23 25.39
CA LYS A 545 -14.72 -74.07 26.70
C LYS A 545 -14.47 -72.66 27.22
N ASP A 546 -15.58 -72.04 27.57
CA ASP A 546 -15.74 -70.91 28.45
C ASP A 546 -15.02 -71.12 29.78
N ASN A 547 -14.55 -70.04 30.38
CA ASN A 547 -14.77 -69.83 31.83
C ASN A 547 -14.51 -68.35 32.19
N GLU A 548 -15.52 -67.87 32.84
CA GLU A 548 -15.69 -66.67 33.62
C GLU A 548 -14.74 -66.56 34.83
N ASP A 549 -14.70 -65.33 35.32
CA ASP A 549 -14.52 -64.87 36.71
C ASP A 549 -13.14 -64.88 37.37
N LYS A 550 -12.71 -63.74 37.78
CA LYS A 550 -12.78 -63.07 39.10
C LYS A 550 -11.74 -62.01 39.29
N GLU A 551 -12.26 -60.85 39.58
CA GLU A 551 -11.97 -59.89 40.64
C GLU A 551 -10.72 -60.13 41.52
N ASP A 552 -10.20 -58.95 41.89
CA ASP A 552 -9.55 -58.49 43.13
C ASP A 552 -8.02 -58.25 43.12
N ASN A 553 -7.71 -57.02 43.15
CA ASN A 553 -7.08 -56.06 44.11
C ASN A 553 -6.47 -54.89 43.41
#